data_9da483742516fdc8b4bad43710e17839
#
_entry.id   9da483742516fdc8b4bad43710e17839
#
_cell.length_a   1.000
_cell.length_b   1.000
_cell.length_c   1.000
_cell.angle_alpha   90.00
_cell.angle_beta   90.00
_cell.angle_gamma   90.00
#
_symmetry.space_group_name_H-M   'P 1'
#
loop_
_entity.id
_entity.type
_entity.pdbx_description
1 polymer ?
#
loop_
_entity_poly.entity_id
_entity_poly.type
_entity_poly.pdbx_seq_one_letter_code
_entity_poly.pdbx_strand_id
1 'polypeptide(L)'
;MELEFKKCNDFWIDNGVENLYKIFRKIEKYHPDIESKIKPDKVILQFEDINKFVDKMAEIVEELKYERLLIEEKDKKTGVKKRVKKDYILIQYGSKDSKGVNTLKEKIYTNPKDELNKIFNLITTKPKSSKSNKVCLCCGEEFSKEYQNMKQASYPMTTKIKSLGGIRGNAENYKEICPKCYLAGILEWADDYLYKYLGDKSYIFIPYNFNLVKLNEFKDKYRIFLNNSNRYCNIGENREIYGKYSALLKFYEYLIDNAKLNENPNIVWHIITVPNKDIKNIKVDKFEMMGEIFRVMKVTIGELDGDSLYGDFLNGIYIKEERKNKIEWEGTNELREGISEAFLTNNFRKFVKYFIPKNKHYIILHNDARKILEKIIINWRWIKLGIPKEHLETIKKSGNVIAEVCIHNNLNLLYKLDKVRTSEEFWSVMREISRKMISLDAENTKYINPMVLGDLISLVKEYEKDWKELRDLLEIYSCMYISIKQYKPEDNNNDNK
;
A
#
# COMPACT_ATOMS: atom_id res chain seq x y z
N MET A 1 25.50 -21.60 -25.49
CA MET A 1 25.89 -21.37 -24.06
C MET A 1 24.63 -21.28 -23.24
N GLU A 2 24.65 -21.79 -21.98
CA GLU A 2 23.53 -21.69 -21.04
C GLU A 2 23.95 -20.91 -19.79
N LEU A 3 23.13 -19.96 -19.37
CA LEU A 3 23.31 -19.20 -18.14
C LEU A 3 22.07 -19.31 -17.26
N GLU A 4 22.28 -19.55 -15.98
CA GLU A 4 21.23 -19.57 -14.97
C GLU A 4 21.33 -18.35 -14.05
N PHE A 5 20.18 -17.72 -13.80
CA PHE A 5 20.01 -16.64 -12.83
C PHE A 5 19.08 -17.14 -11.75
N LYS A 6 19.63 -17.50 -10.59
CA LYS A 6 18.86 -18.09 -9.48
C LYS A 6 18.23 -17.01 -8.61
N LYS A 7 17.07 -17.30 -8.09
CA LYS A 7 16.49 -16.48 -7.02
C LYS A 7 17.26 -16.69 -5.72
N CYS A 8 17.24 -15.70 -4.84
CA CYS A 8 17.94 -15.73 -3.57
C CYS A 8 17.02 -15.47 -2.36
N ASN A 9 15.72 -15.43 -2.54
CA ASN A 9 14.70 -15.07 -1.53
C ASN A 9 14.83 -13.63 -1.01
N ASP A 10 15.40 -12.77 -1.83
CA ASP A 10 15.43 -11.33 -1.63
C ASP A 10 14.49 -10.67 -2.64
N PHE A 11 13.54 -9.88 -2.14
CA PHE A 11 12.48 -9.33 -2.98
C PHE A 11 13.00 -8.39 -4.08
N TRP A 12 14.12 -7.70 -3.87
CA TRP A 12 14.69 -6.81 -4.86
C TRP A 12 15.43 -7.58 -5.97
N ILE A 13 16.30 -8.49 -5.55
CA ILE A 13 17.09 -9.30 -6.50
C ILE A 13 16.19 -10.27 -7.28
N ASP A 14 15.22 -10.92 -6.62
CA ASP A 14 14.33 -11.87 -7.28
C ASP A 14 13.40 -11.19 -8.30
N ASN A 15 12.92 -9.97 -8.01
CA ASN A 15 12.22 -9.15 -8.99
C ASN A 15 13.14 -8.77 -10.16
N GLY A 16 14.41 -8.46 -9.88
CA GLY A 16 15.39 -8.20 -10.92
C GLY A 16 15.69 -9.43 -11.79
N VAL A 17 15.70 -10.63 -11.21
CA VAL A 17 15.82 -11.90 -11.97
C VAL A 17 14.59 -12.12 -12.86
N GLU A 18 13.39 -11.85 -12.36
CA GLU A 18 12.17 -11.90 -13.16
C GLU A 18 12.16 -10.84 -14.27
N ASN A 19 12.62 -9.63 -13.99
CA ASN A 19 12.74 -8.57 -14.99
C ASN A 19 13.78 -8.91 -16.09
N LEU A 20 14.86 -9.59 -15.73
CA LEU A 20 15.79 -10.14 -16.73
C LEU A 20 15.09 -11.10 -17.69
N TYR A 21 14.21 -11.98 -17.20
CA TYR A 21 13.41 -12.85 -18.08
C TYR A 21 12.59 -12.04 -19.07
N LYS A 22 11.96 -10.95 -18.66
CA LYS A 22 11.20 -10.08 -19.57
C LYS A 22 12.10 -9.43 -20.64
N ILE A 23 13.28 -9.00 -20.25
CA ILE A 23 14.28 -8.45 -21.19
C ILE A 23 14.68 -9.52 -22.19
N PHE A 24 14.96 -10.75 -21.71
CA PHE A 24 15.35 -11.87 -22.58
C PHE A 24 14.23 -12.27 -23.54
N ARG A 25 12.98 -12.28 -23.09
CA ARG A 25 11.81 -12.53 -23.95
C ARG A 25 11.64 -11.47 -25.04
N LYS A 26 11.95 -10.21 -24.74
CA LYS A 26 11.95 -9.15 -25.76
C LYS A 26 13.01 -9.41 -26.84
N ILE A 27 14.20 -9.89 -26.45
CA ILE A 27 15.28 -10.22 -27.38
C ILE A 27 14.89 -11.46 -28.21
N GLU A 28 14.45 -12.53 -27.57
CA GLU A 28 14.03 -13.81 -28.19
C GLU A 28 12.99 -13.58 -29.30
N LYS A 29 12.05 -12.66 -29.11
CA LYS A 29 11.02 -12.33 -30.10
C LYS A 29 11.59 -11.96 -31.47
N TYR A 30 12.78 -11.36 -31.51
CA TYR A 30 13.44 -10.92 -32.76
C TYR A 30 14.66 -11.76 -33.11
N HIS A 31 15.10 -12.64 -32.23
CA HIS A 31 16.30 -13.46 -32.34
C HIS A 31 16.03 -14.90 -31.91
N PRO A 32 15.54 -15.79 -32.81
CA PRO A 32 15.14 -17.15 -32.46
C PRO A 32 16.31 -18.06 -32.04
N ASP A 33 17.55 -17.62 -32.24
CA ASP A 33 18.78 -18.26 -31.74
C ASP A 33 18.99 -18.05 -30.23
N ILE A 34 18.13 -17.28 -29.59
CA ILE A 34 18.15 -17.01 -28.14
C ILE A 34 16.87 -17.59 -27.54
N GLU A 35 17.01 -18.43 -26.55
CA GLU A 35 15.89 -19.03 -25.84
C GLU A 35 15.94 -18.66 -24.35
N SER A 36 14.80 -18.30 -23.78
CA SER A 36 14.69 -17.99 -22.35
C SER A 36 13.56 -18.77 -21.70
N LYS A 37 13.82 -19.29 -20.49
CA LYS A 37 12.87 -20.05 -19.70
C LYS A 37 12.83 -19.55 -18.27
N ILE A 38 11.64 -19.35 -17.74
CA ILE A 38 11.44 -19.07 -16.32
C ILE A 38 10.98 -20.34 -15.60
N LYS A 39 11.62 -20.61 -14.45
CA LYS A 39 11.26 -21.68 -13.52
C LYS A 39 10.91 -21.07 -12.15
N PRO A 40 10.30 -21.82 -11.23
CA PRO A 40 9.93 -21.29 -9.91
C PRO A 40 11.09 -20.67 -9.14
N ASP A 41 12.32 -21.15 -9.36
CA ASP A 41 13.53 -20.82 -8.61
C ASP A 41 14.62 -20.15 -9.43
N LYS A 42 14.47 -20.04 -10.76
CA LYS A 42 15.49 -19.47 -11.64
C LYS A 42 14.98 -19.07 -13.00
N VAL A 43 15.77 -18.24 -13.67
CA VAL A 43 15.66 -17.94 -15.10
C VAL A 43 16.84 -18.56 -15.83
N ILE A 44 16.57 -19.22 -16.94
CA ILE A 44 17.56 -19.87 -17.82
C ILE A 44 17.59 -19.08 -19.13
N LEU A 45 18.79 -18.78 -19.59
CA LEU A 45 19.05 -18.13 -20.86
C LEU A 45 19.98 -19.02 -21.69
N GLN A 46 19.59 -19.31 -22.93
CA GLN A 46 20.40 -20.06 -23.90
C GLN A 46 20.65 -19.20 -25.13
N PHE A 47 21.86 -19.14 -25.60
CA PHE A 47 22.28 -18.38 -26.78
C PHE A 47 23.56 -18.97 -27.38
N GLU A 48 23.78 -18.70 -28.66
CA GLU A 48 24.97 -19.17 -29.38
C GLU A 48 26.11 -18.13 -29.28
N ASP A 49 25.83 -16.87 -29.60
CA ASP A 49 26.80 -15.77 -29.59
C ASP A 49 26.50 -14.74 -28.49
N ILE A 50 27.46 -14.63 -27.56
CA ILE A 50 27.34 -13.71 -26.44
C ILE A 50 27.42 -12.24 -26.88
N ASN A 51 28.22 -11.91 -27.89
CA ASN A 51 28.38 -10.52 -28.30
C ASN A 51 27.10 -10.00 -28.95
N LYS A 52 26.50 -10.82 -29.84
CA LYS A 52 25.22 -10.54 -30.44
C LYS A 52 24.12 -10.37 -29.40
N PHE A 53 24.09 -11.26 -28.39
CA PHE A 53 23.15 -11.16 -27.28
C PHE A 53 23.33 -9.85 -26.48
N VAL A 54 24.57 -9.52 -26.09
CA VAL A 54 24.87 -8.31 -25.32
C VAL A 54 24.53 -7.04 -26.08
N ASP A 55 24.79 -7.00 -27.39
CA ASP A 55 24.43 -5.86 -28.24
C ASP A 55 22.91 -5.62 -28.23
N LYS A 56 22.12 -6.68 -28.36
CA LYS A 56 20.65 -6.56 -28.32
C LYS A 56 20.11 -6.22 -26.93
N MET A 57 20.72 -6.78 -25.88
CA MET A 57 20.38 -6.39 -24.53
C MET A 57 20.68 -4.91 -24.25
N ALA A 58 21.79 -4.40 -24.80
CA ALA A 58 22.16 -3.00 -24.66
C ALA A 58 21.13 -2.05 -25.31
N GLU A 59 20.65 -2.38 -26.51
CA GLU A 59 19.59 -1.63 -27.19
C GLU A 59 18.33 -1.54 -26.31
N ILE A 60 17.87 -2.67 -25.75
CA ILE A 60 16.68 -2.69 -24.88
C ILE A 60 16.90 -1.91 -23.58
N VAL A 61 18.06 -2.04 -22.95
CA VAL A 61 18.37 -1.29 -21.71
C VAL A 61 18.42 0.21 -21.99
N GLU A 62 18.89 0.63 -23.16
CA GLU A 62 18.88 2.03 -23.56
C GLU A 62 17.46 2.57 -23.76
N GLU A 63 16.55 1.81 -24.36
CA GLU A 63 15.14 2.17 -24.50
C GLU A 63 14.46 2.29 -23.14
N LEU A 64 14.65 1.32 -22.24
CA LEU A 64 14.06 1.30 -20.90
C LEU A 64 14.42 2.53 -20.07
N LYS A 65 15.60 3.11 -20.28
CA LYS A 65 16.08 4.32 -19.63
C LYS A 65 15.18 5.54 -19.88
N TYR A 66 14.58 5.66 -21.05
CA TYR A 66 13.84 6.87 -21.45
C TYR A 66 12.38 6.86 -21.01
N GLU A 67 11.75 5.72 -20.93
CA GLU A 67 10.33 5.63 -20.61
C GLU A 67 9.98 6.03 -19.17
N ARG A 68 10.94 5.93 -18.23
CA ARG A 68 10.68 6.05 -16.78
C ARG A 68 10.91 7.42 -16.17
N LEU A 69 11.50 8.33 -16.91
CA LEU A 69 11.99 9.59 -16.35
C LEU A 69 11.08 10.79 -16.66
N LEU A 70 9.90 10.57 -17.26
CA LEU A 70 8.98 11.65 -17.61
C LEU A 70 7.97 11.86 -16.51
N ILE A 71 8.11 12.95 -15.74
CA ILE A 71 7.15 13.41 -14.75
C ILE A 71 6.52 14.70 -15.27
N GLU A 72 5.20 14.84 -15.13
CA GLU A 72 4.54 16.12 -15.37
C GLU A 72 4.73 17.01 -14.13
N GLU A 73 5.42 18.11 -14.27
CA GLU A 73 5.48 19.17 -13.27
C GLU A 73 4.73 20.40 -13.70
N LYS A 74 4.00 20.98 -12.77
CA LYS A 74 3.39 22.29 -12.96
C LYS A 74 4.47 23.36 -12.70
N ASP A 75 4.79 24.13 -13.73
CA ASP A 75 5.70 25.27 -13.56
C ASP A 75 5.10 26.25 -12.54
N LYS A 76 5.85 26.52 -11.48
CA LYS A 76 5.38 27.35 -10.37
C LYS A 76 5.08 28.80 -10.78
N LYS A 77 5.68 29.29 -11.89
CA LYS A 77 5.51 30.66 -12.36
C LYS A 77 4.40 30.79 -13.40
N THR A 78 4.30 29.82 -14.31
CA THR A 78 3.39 29.89 -15.46
C THR A 78 2.14 29.03 -15.31
N GLY A 79 2.11 28.14 -14.33
CA GLY A 79 1.01 27.19 -14.13
C GLY A 79 0.91 26.10 -15.22
N VAL A 80 1.79 26.12 -16.22
CA VAL A 80 1.76 25.21 -17.37
C VAL A 80 2.37 23.86 -16.97
N LYS A 81 1.69 22.77 -17.29
CA LYS A 81 2.23 21.42 -17.11
C LYS A 81 3.35 21.17 -18.12
N LYS A 82 4.54 20.92 -17.64
CA LYS A 82 5.69 20.50 -18.46
C LYS A 82 6.10 19.08 -18.09
N ARG A 83 6.38 18.26 -19.11
CA ARG A 83 7.03 16.98 -18.91
C ARG A 83 8.50 17.22 -18.57
N VAL A 84 8.87 16.91 -17.35
CA VAL A 84 10.23 17.11 -16.85
C VAL A 84 10.81 15.75 -16.54
N LYS A 85 12.04 15.51 -16.98
CA LYS A 85 12.81 14.33 -16.55
C LYS A 85 13.22 14.55 -15.10
N LYS A 86 12.73 13.73 -14.18
CA LYS A 86 13.14 13.78 -12.77
C LYS A 86 13.82 12.51 -12.35
N ASP A 87 14.81 12.68 -11.48
CA ASP A 87 15.48 11.56 -10.81
C ASP A 87 14.54 10.81 -9.90
N TYR A 88 14.81 9.54 -9.85
CA TYR A 88 14.29 8.72 -8.79
C TYR A 88 14.86 9.16 -7.45
N ILE A 89 13.99 9.39 -6.49
CA ILE A 89 14.36 9.82 -5.14
C ILE A 89 15.32 8.85 -4.46
N LEU A 90 15.31 7.56 -4.85
CA LEU A 90 16.24 6.57 -4.32
C LEU A 90 17.63 6.60 -4.97
N ILE A 91 17.73 7.14 -6.17
CA ILE A 91 19.00 7.28 -6.86
C ILE A 91 19.45 8.74 -6.76
N GLN A 92 19.84 9.16 -5.57
CA GLN A 92 20.39 10.52 -5.34
C GLN A 92 21.74 10.76 -6.01
N TYR A 93 22.29 9.79 -6.68
CA TYR A 93 23.58 9.87 -7.33
C TYR A 93 23.48 10.19 -8.82
N GLY A 94 22.44 10.97 -9.18
CA GLY A 94 22.40 11.59 -10.48
C GLY A 94 23.46 12.71 -10.60
N SER A 95 24.13 12.88 -11.74
CA SER A 95 24.75 14.13 -12.15
C SER A 95 23.67 14.98 -12.79
N LYS A 96 23.72 16.24 -12.56
CA LYS A 96 23.01 17.16 -13.41
C LYS A 96 23.70 17.14 -14.76
N ASP A 97 22.95 16.90 -15.81
CA ASP A 97 23.47 17.14 -17.15
C ASP A 97 23.68 18.65 -17.38
N SER A 98 24.17 19.03 -18.55
CA SER A 98 24.39 20.43 -18.94
C SER A 98 23.11 21.28 -18.92
N LYS A 99 21.93 20.65 -18.82
CA LYS A 99 20.61 21.30 -18.74
C LYS A 99 20.03 21.28 -17.31
N GLY A 100 20.82 20.86 -16.30
CA GLY A 100 20.39 20.75 -14.92
C GLY A 100 19.45 19.59 -14.64
N VAL A 101 19.30 18.66 -15.57
CA VAL A 101 18.45 17.47 -15.42
C VAL A 101 19.28 16.34 -14.82
N ASN A 102 18.78 15.80 -13.74
CA ASN A 102 19.42 14.65 -13.12
C ASN A 102 19.21 13.37 -13.96
N THR A 103 20.25 12.63 -14.26
CA THR A 103 20.22 11.39 -15.04
C THR A 103 20.64 10.21 -14.18
N LEU A 104 20.14 9.00 -14.50
CA LEU A 104 20.67 7.77 -13.94
C LEU A 104 22.16 7.66 -14.29
N LYS A 105 23.03 7.80 -13.27
CA LYS A 105 24.48 7.83 -13.46
C LYS A 105 25.12 6.48 -13.65
N GLU A 106 24.39 5.43 -13.29
CA GLU A 106 25.01 4.11 -13.39
C GLU A 106 25.37 3.84 -14.85
N LYS A 107 26.59 3.44 -15.05
CA LYS A 107 27.17 3.25 -16.38
C LYS A 107 26.38 2.28 -17.25
N ILE A 108 25.70 1.30 -16.63
CA ILE A 108 24.83 0.37 -17.35
C ILE A 108 23.71 1.07 -18.14
N TYR A 109 23.28 2.25 -17.70
CA TYR A 109 22.27 3.04 -18.40
C TYR A 109 22.84 4.16 -19.28
N THR A 110 24.11 4.52 -19.09
CA THR A 110 24.77 5.59 -19.86
C THR A 110 25.67 5.05 -20.98
N ASN A 111 26.22 3.86 -20.76
CA ASN A 111 27.03 3.12 -21.74
C ASN A 111 26.74 1.61 -21.61
N PRO A 112 25.49 1.18 -21.96
CA PRO A 112 25.03 -0.18 -21.69
C PRO A 112 25.88 -1.24 -22.38
N LYS A 113 26.33 -1.03 -23.61
CA LYS A 113 27.11 -2.01 -24.37
C LYS A 113 28.42 -2.38 -23.67
N ASP A 114 29.24 -1.39 -23.32
CA ASP A 114 30.51 -1.66 -22.67
C ASP A 114 30.37 -2.27 -21.28
N GLU A 115 29.36 -1.82 -20.54
CA GLU A 115 29.17 -2.30 -19.16
C GLU A 115 28.56 -3.72 -19.14
N LEU A 116 27.63 -4.03 -20.03
CA LEU A 116 27.09 -5.38 -20.18
C LEU A 116 28.17 -6.36 -20.65
N ASN A 117 29.02 -5.97 -21.61
CA ASN A 117 30.16 -6.79 -22.03
C ASN A 117 31.07 -7.15 -20.84
N LYS A 118 31.43 -6.18 -20.00
CA LYS A 118 32.24 -6.44 -18.80
C LYS A 118 31.53 -7.40 -17.82
N ILE A 119 30.23 -7.20 -17.58
CA ILE A 119 29.45 -8.03 -16.67
C ILE A 119 29.33 -9.46 -17.20
N PHE A 120 28.97 -9.63 -18.48
CA PHE A 120 28.81 -10.96 -19.06
C PHE A 120 30.13 -11.71 -19.20
N ASN A 121 31.24 -11.01 -19.48
CA ASN A 121 32.58 -11.62 -19.42
C ASN A 121 32.89 -12.19 -18.01
N LEU A 122 32.49 -11.51 -16.96
CA LEU A 122 32.67 -12.03 -15.59
C LEU A 122 31.73 -13.20 -15.29
N ILE A 123 30.46 -13.14 -15.77
CA ILE A 123 29.48 -14.20 -15.59
C ILE A 123 29.91 -15.50 -16.29
N THR A 124 30.52 -15.39 -17.46
CA THR A 124 30.94 -16.56 -18.26
C THR A 124 32.31 -17.09 -17.91
N THR A 125 33.13 -16.32 -17.19
CA THR A 125 34.43 -16.78 -16.68
C THR A 125 34.23 -17.79 -15.55
N LYS A 126 34.58 -19.05 -15.79
CA LYS A 126 34.51 -20.08 -14.74
C LYS A 126 35.41 -19.71 -13.56
N PRO A 127 34.95 -19.88 -12.33
CA PRO A 127 35.78 -19.72 -11.15
C PRO A 127 36.97 -20.66 -11.25
N LYS A 128 38.19 -20.14 -11.07
CA LYS A 128 39.36 -20.97 -10.98
C LYS A 128 39.27 -21.81 -9.71
N SER A 129 39.75 -23.06 -9.73
CA SER A 129 39.83 -23.92 -8.55
C SER A 129 40.87 -23.40 -7.57
N SER A 130 40.64 -22.30 -6.92
CA SER A 130 41.61 -21.67 -6.02
C SER A 130 40.90 -21.19 -4.74
N LYS A 131 41.68 -21.14 -3.65
CA LYS A 131 41.29 -20.56 -2.34
C LYS A 131 40.82 -19.10 -2.39
N SER A 132 40.80 -18.49 -3.59
CA SER A 132 40.44 -17.08 -3.82
C SER A 132 38.95 -16.89 -4.27
N ASN A 133 38.17 -17.95 -4.43
CA ASN A 133 36.77 -17.84 -4.80
C ASN A 133 35.97 -17.19 -3.66
N LYS A 134 35.07 -16.29 -4.05
CA LYS A 134 34.15 -15.62 -3.15
C LYS A 134 32.79 -16.30 -3.26
N VAL A 135 31.98 -16.23 -2.20
CA VAL A 135 30.61 -16.71 -2.16
C VAL A 135 29.66 -15.50 -2.18
N CYS A 136 28.71 -15.49 -3.09
CA CYS A 136 27.73 -14.42 -3.19
C CYS A 136 26.78 -14.44 -2.00
N LEU A 137 26.66 -13.32 -1.29
CA LEU A 137 25.77 -13.19 -0.15
C LEU A 137 24.27 -13.29 -0.51
N CYS A 138 23.92 -13.01 -1.78
CA CYS A 138 22.54 -13.08 -2.23
C CYS A 138 22.15 -14.50 -2.65
N CYS A 139 22.81 -15.09 -3.64
CA CYS A 139 22.45 -16.38 -4.22
C CYS A 139 23.25 -17.59 -3.73
N GLY A 140 24.32 -17.37 -2.96
CA GLY A 140 25.19 -18.45 -2.47
C GLY A 140 26.14 -19.05 -3.52
N GLU A 141 26.15 -18.57 -4.77
CA GLU A 141 27.04 -19.07 -5.81
C GLU A 141 28.48 -18.58 -5.61
N GLU A 142 29.43 -19.46 -5.93
CA GLU A 142 30.85 -19.09 -6.01
C GLU A 142 31.12 -18.24 -7.26
N PHE A 143 31.95 -17.23 -7.10
CA PHE A 143 32.40 -16.38 -8.20
C PHE A 143 33.86 -15.90 -8.00
N SER A 144 34.52 -15.60 -9.09
CA SER A 144 35.94 -15.24 -9.05
C SER A 144 36.17 -13.76 -8.74
N LYS A 145 35.37 -12.89 -9.28
CA LYS A 145 35.53 -11.42 -9.15
C LYS A 145 34.17 -10.72 -9.25
N GLU A 146 33.94 -9.78 -8.33
CA GLU A 146 32.80 -8.87 -8.40
C GLU A 146 32.96 -7.86 -9.54
N TYR A 147 31.83 -7.49 -10.17
CA TYR A 147 31.81 -6.39 -11.13
C TYR A 147 31.98 -5.05 -10.41
N GLN A 148 31.15 -4.81 -9.42
CA GLN A 148 31.19 -3.67 -8.53
C GLN A 148 30.70 -4.07 -7.14
N ASN A 149 31.10 -3.28 -6.14
CA ASN A 149 30.51 -3.43 -4.81
C ASN A 149 29.02 -3.12 -4.86
N MET A 150 28.25 -3.76 -3.98
CA MET A 150 26.85 -3.45 -3.79
C MET A 150 26.70 -1.97 -3.39
N LYS A 151 25.91 -1.23 -4.16
CA LYS A 151 25.62 0.19 -3.96
C LYS A 151 24.12 0.39 -3.84
N GLN A 152 23.71 1.54 -3.35
CA GLN A 152 22.29 1.90 -3.32
C GLN A 152 21.63 1.86 -4.71
N ALA A 153 22.39 2.10 -5.77
CA ALA A 153 21.90 1.99 -7.13
C ALA A 153 21.58 0.55 -7.55
N SER A 154 22.31 -0.45 -7.09
CA SER A 154 22.03 -1.87 -7.35
C SER A 154 21.16 -2.52 -6.26
N TYR A 155 21.15 -1.94 -5.07
CA TYR A 155 20.39 -2.44 -3.93
C TYR A 155 19.97 -1.28 -3.01
N PRO A 156 18.75 -0.75 -3.13
CA PRO A 156 18.32 0.48 -2.43
C PRO A 156 18.44 0.44 -0.91
N MET A 157 18.43 -0.76 -0.33
CA MET A 157 18.47 -0.96 1.11
C MET A 157 19.87 -0.99 1.73
N THR A 158 20.96 -0.88 0.94
CA THR A 158 22.35 -0.94 1.46
C THR A 158 22.67 0.06 2.56
N THR A 159 22.05 1.23 2.52
CA THR A 159 22.26 2.25 3.56
C THR A 159 21.71 1.87 4.92
N LYS A 160 20.73 0.97 4.98
CA LYS A 160 20.04 0.56 6.21
C LYS A 160 20.67 -0.58 6.96
N ILE A 161 21.46 -1.34 6.29
CA ILE A 161 22.09 -2.50 6.88
C ILE A 161 23.03 -2.09 8.03
N LYS A 162 23.50 -0.85 8.01
CA LYS A 162 24.20 -0.23 9.15
C LYS A 162 23.31 0.01 10.38
N SER A 163 21.99 0.03 10.23
CA SER A 163 21.02 0.40 11.27
C SER A 163 20.08 -0.72 11.72
N LEU A 164 20.19 -1.92 11.18
CA LEU A 164 19.51 -3.11 11.69
C LEU A 164 20.17 -3.54 13.00
N GLY A 165 19.70 -2.93 14.06
CA GLY A 165 19.98 -3.08 15.45
C GLY A 165 20.98 -4.14 15.89
N GLY A 166 22.19 -3.74 16.26
CA GLY A 166 23.16 -4.60 16.95
C GLY A 166 23.95 -5.57 16.08
N ILE A 167 23.50 -5.92 14.89
CA ILE A 167 24.33 -6.60 13.92
C ILE A 167 25.09 -5.50 13.18
N ARG A 168 26.27 -5.19 13.65
CA ARG A 168 27.29 -4.48 12.87
C ARG A 168 27.72 -5.42 11.74
N GLY A 169 26.86 -5.57 10.73
CA GLY A 169 27.31 -6.04 9.45
C GLY A 169 28.31 -5.00 8.97
N ASN A 170 29.58 -5.31 8.98
CA ASN A 170 30.57 -4.46 8.38
C ASN A 170 30.12 -4.15 6.96
N ALA A 171 30.16 -2.89 6.55
CA ALA A 171 29.89 -2.49 5.16
C ALA A 171 30.79 -3.27 4.17
N GLU A 172 31.79 -3.96 4.65
CA GLU A 172 32.68 -4.86 3.92
C GLU A 172 32.02 -6.17 3.51
N ASN A 173 31.03 -6.70 4.28
CA ASN A 173 30.34 -7.94 3.95
C ASN A 173 29.39 -7.81 2.74
N TYR A 174 29.02 -6.58 2.37
CA TYR A 174 28.19 -6.34 1.18
C TYR A 174 28.97 -6.15 -0.11
N LYS A 175 30.27 -6.29 -0.07
CA LYS A 175 31.13 -6.26 -1.26
C LYS A 175 31.01 -7.55 -2.09
N GLU A 176 30.60 -8.64 -1.46
CA GLU A 176 30.59 -9.97 -2.07
C GLU A 176 29.27 -10.30 -2.75
N ILE A 177 28.95 -9.55 -3.79
CA ILE A 177 27.82 -9.83 -4.68
C ILE A 177 28.34 -10.30 -6.04
N CYS A 178 27.83 -11.43 -6.53
CA CYS A 178 28.23 -11.93 -7.84
C CYS A 178 27.70 -11.03 -8.98
N PRO A 179 28.34 -11.05 -10.15
CA PRO A 179 27.93 -10.24 -11.31
C PRO A 179 26.47 -10.47 -11.74
N LYS A 180 25.92 -11.71 -11.57
CA LYS A 180 24.53 -12.00 -11.89
C LYS A 180 23.56 -11.28 -10.97
N CYS A 181 23.75 -11.35 -9.66
CA CYS A 181 22.93 -10.65 -8.68
C CYS A 181 23.07 -9.12 -8.79
N TYR A 182 24.28 -8.64 -9.10
CA TYR A 182 24.48 -7.22 -9.40
C TYR A 182 23.64 -6.78 -10.61
N LEU A 183 23.69 -7.55 -11.71
CA LEU A 183 22.94 -7.26 -12.94
C LEU A 183 21.41 -7.27 -12.67
N ALA A 184 20.91 -8.28 -11.97
CA ALA A 184 19.52 -8.36 -11.57
C ALA A 184 19.12 -7.13 -10.75
N GLY A 185 19.86 -6.81 -9.70
CA GLY A 185 19.52 -5.70 -8.82
C GLY A 185 19.58 -4.31 -9.47
N ILE A 186 20.53 -4.08 -10.39
CA ILE A 186 20.60 -2.79 -11.08
C ILE A 186 19.51 -2.64 -12.15
N LEU A 187 19.11 -3.72 -12.80
CA LEU A 187 18.06 -3.69 -13.81
C LEU A 187 16.63 -3.74 -13.21
N GLU A 188 16.49 -4.05 -11.93
CA GLU A 188 15.18 -3.95 -11.27
C GLU A 188 14.60 -2.54 -11.33
N TRP A 189 15.42 -1.50 -11.32
CA TRP A 189 14.96 -0.13 -11.57
C TRP A 189 14.30 0.03 -12.93
N ALA A 190 14.63 -0.81 -13.89
CA ALA A 190 14.03 -0.83 -15.21
C ALA A 190 12.77 -1.69 -15.29
N ASP A 191 12.27 -2.27 -14.20
CA ASP A 191 11.00 -2.98 -14.20
C ASP A 191 9.81 -2.03 -14.38
N ASP A 192 8.94 -2.36 -15.33
CA ASP A 192 7.73 -1.59 -15.63
C ASP A 192 6.70 -1.66 -14.49
N TYR A 193 6.86 -2.59 -13.57
CA TYR A 193 5.94 -2.84 -12.48
C TYR A 193 6.28 -2.11 -11.18
N LEU A 194 7.25 -1.24 -11.18
CA LEU A 194 7.59 -0.46 -10.02
C LEU A 194 6.55 0.65 -9.82
N TYR A 195 5.57 0.42 -8.93
CA TYR A 195 4.56 1.42 -8.58
C TYR A 195 5.16 2.46 -7.64
N LYS A 196 5.00 3.73 -7.95
CA LYS A 196 5.50 4.84 -7.15
C LYS A 196 4.38 5.79 -6.78
N TYR A 197 4.48 6.28 -5.56
CA TYR A 197 3.65 7.31 -5.03
C TYR A 197 4.56 8.43 -4.46
N LEU A 198 4.36 9.66 -4.91
CA LEU A 198 5.18 10.81 -4.54
C LEU A 198 4.33 11.82 -3.77
N GLY A 199 4.80 12.18 -2.57
CA GLY A 199 4.24 13.23 -1.75
C GLY A 199 5.33 13.78 -0.84
N ASP A 200 4.98 14.14 0.38
CA ASP A 200 5.98 14.47 1.40
C ASP A 200 6.90 13.29 1.71
N LYS A 201 6.43 12.07 1.41
CA LYS A 201 7.18 10.82 1.41
C LYS A 201 6.96 10.12 0.08
N SER A 202 7.97 9.40 -0.40
CA SER A 202 7.82 8.55 -1.58
C SER A 202 7.63 7.11 -1.15
N TYR A 203 6.66 6.47 -1.76
CA TYR A 203 6.39 5.05 -1.57
C TYR A 203 6.65 4.30 -2.86
N ILE A 204 7.36 3.17 -2.75
CA ILE A 204 7.59 2.26 -3.87
C ILE A 204 7.00 0.92 -3.48
N PHE A 205 6.10 0.41 -4.30
CA PHE A 205 5.42 -0.85 -4.09
C PHE A 205 6.02 -1.90 -5.00
N ILE A 206 6.58 -2.96 -4.43
CA ILE A 206 7.21 -4.05 -5.15
C ILE A 206 6.43 -5.33 -4.85
N PRO A 207 5.75 -5.91 -5.85
CA PRO A 207 5.08 -7.18 -5.68
C PRO A 207 6.12 -8.29 -5.55
N TYR A 208 5.86 -9.28 -4.70
CA TYR A 208 6.75 -10.41 -4.51
C TYR A 208 5.98 -11.71 -4.36
N ASN A 209 6.48 -12.75 -5.00
CA ASN A 209 6.07 -14.13 -4.79
C ASN A 209 7.31 -15.03 -4.74
N PHE A 210 7.30 -16.02 -3.88
CA PHE A 210 8.40 -16.98 -3.77
C PHE A 210 8.60 -17.83 -5.02
N ASN A 211 7.62 -17.88 -5.91
CA ASN A 211 7.67 -18.56 -7.19
C ASN A 211 7.78 -17.52 -8.31
N LEU A 212 8.90 -17.50 -9.03
CA LEU A 212 9.14 -16.53 -10.10
C LEU A 212 8.13 -16.64 -11.24
N VAL A 213 7.63 -17.83 -11.54
CA VAL A 213 6.59 -18.02 -12.57
C VAL A 213 5.31 -17.31 -12.16
N LYS A 214 4.86 -17.50 -10.91
CA LYS A 214 3.66 -16.83 -10.38
C LYS A 214 3.86 -15.31 -10.29
N LEU A 215 5.06 -14.86 -9.96
CA LEU A 215 5.39 -13.43 -9.95
C LEU A 215 5.28 -12.84 -11.36
N ASN A 216 5.85 -13.52 -12.37
CA ASN A 216 5.77 -13.11 -13.75
C ASN A 216 4.32 -13.11 -14.27
N GLU A 217 3.56 -14.17 -14.01
CA GLU A 217 2.14 -14.25 -14.38
C GLU A 217 1.31 -13.09 -13.78
N PHE A 218 1.55 -12.79 -12.50
CA PHE A 218 0.89 -11.65 -11.85
C PHE A 218 1.25 -10.33 -12.52
N LYS A 219 2.54 -10.08 -12.74
CA LYS A 219 3.02 -8.85 -13.36
C LYS A 219 2.51 -8.71 -14.80
N ASP A 220 2.49 -9.76 -15.59
CA ASP A 220 2.02 -9.74 -16.98
C ASP A 220 0.50 -9.51 -17.05
N LYS A 221 -0.27 -10.18 -16.19
CA LYS A 221 -1.73 -10.07 -16.17
C LYS A 221 -2.20 -8.67 -15.77
N TYR A 222 -1.51 -8.01 -14.83
CA TYR A 222 -1.94 -6.73 -14.26
C TYR A 222 -1.07 -5.55 -14.69
N ARG A 223 -0.24 -5.73 -15.70
CA ARG A 223 0.67 -4.74 -16.25
C ARG A 223 -0.03 -3.48 -16.79
N ILE A 224 -1.21 -3.62 -17.36
CA ILE A 224 -2.02 -2.54 -17.95
C ILE A 224 -2.31 -1.44 -16.93
N PHE A 225 -2.48 -1.80 -15.65
CA PHE A 225 -2.71 -0.85 -14.58
C PHE A 225 -1.61 0.21 -14.47
N LEU A 226 -0.36 -0.19 -14.65
CA LEU A 226 0.80 0.68 -14.50
C LEU A 226 1.17 1.43 -15.78
N ASN A 227 0.74 0.92 -16.93
CA ASN A 227 0.99 1.53 -18.23
C ASN A 227 0.01 2.65 -18.59
N ASN A 228 -1.21 2.64 -18.02
CA ASN A 228 -2.18 3.69 -18.25
C ASN A 228 -1.89 4.92 -17.38
N SER A 229 -1.19 5.87 -17.96
CA SER A 229 -1.07 7.28 -17.64
C SER A 229 -0.27 7.72 -16.43
N ASN A 230 -0.15 6.96 -15.36
CA ASN A 230 0.52 7.48 -14.18
C ASN A 230 1.33 6.41 -13.45
N ARG A 231 2.44 5.99 -14.03
CA ARG A 231 3.51 5.25 -13.33
C ARG A 231 4.00 5.99 -12.07
N TYR A 232 3.53 7.22 -11.94
CA TYR A 232 3.82 8.11 -10.83
C TYR A 232 2.49 8.71 -10.38
N CYS A 233 1.87 8.11 -9.37
CA CYS A 233 0.78 8.79 -8.69
C CYS A 233 1.33 10.04 -8.02
N ASN A 234 1.05 11.18 -8.63
CA ASN A 234 1.28 12.45 -7.98
C ASN A 234 0.12 12.71 -7.02
N ILE A 235 0.41 12.81 -5.73
CA ILE A 235 -0.60 13.07 -4.68
C ILE A 235 -1.45 14.30 -5.00
N GLY A 236 -0.86 15.32 -5.63
CA GLY A 236 -1.58 16.55 -5.95
C GLY A 236 -2.72 16.37 -6.94
N GLU A 237 -2.74 15.30 -7.70
CA GLU A 237 -3.77 15.00 -8.71
C GLU A 237 -4.72 13.87 -8.30
N ASN A 238 -4.31 12.97 -7.41
CA ASN A 238 -5.13 11.87 -6.90
C ASN A 238 -5.58 12.18 -5.46
N ARG A 239 -6.68 12.89 -5.32
CA ARG A 239 -7.25 13.32 -4.04
C ARG A 239 -7.64 12.15 -3.10
N GLU A 240 -7.60 10.92 -3.59
CA GLU A 240 -8.03 9.71 -2.88
C GLU A 240 -6.88 8.93 -2.24
N ILE A 241 -5.64 9.38 -2.42
CA ILE A 241 -4.44 8.71 -1.89
C ILE A 241 -3.78 9.62 -0.86
N TYR A 242 -3.71 9.15 0.39
CA TYR A 242 -3.21 9.91 1.53
C TYR A 242 -1.92 9.33 2.11
N GLY A 243 -1.58 8.11 1.75
CA GLY A 243 -0.37 7.42 2.15
C GLY A 243 -0.26 6.04 1.50
N LYS A 244 0.53 5.14 2.10
CA LYS A 244 0.79 3.81 1.55
C LYS A 244 -0.41 2.88 1.59
N TYR A 245 -1.22 2.94 2.64
CA TYR A 245 -2.37 2.04 2.79
C TYR A 245 -3.57 2.50 1.95
N SER A 246 -3.83 3.78 1.86
CA SER A 246 -4.84 4.29 0.93
C SER A 246 -4.46 4.01 -0.53
N ALA A 247 -3.16 4.07 -0.88
CA ALA A 247 -2.67 3.67 -2.20
C ALA A 247 -2.88 2.18 -2.47
N LEU A 248 -2.59 1.31 -1.50
CA LEU A 248 -2.87 -0.13 -1.61
C LEU A 248 -4.36 -0.43 -1.72
N LEU A 249 -5.18 0.24 -0.92
CA LEU A 249 -6.63 0.09 -0.93
C LEU A 249 -7.19 0.40 -2.33
N LYS A 250 -6.78 1.52 -2.92
CA LYS A 250 -7.15 1.91 -4.27
C LYS A 250 -6.64 0.93 -5.34
N PHE A 251 -5.42 0.43 -5.16
CA PHE A 251 -4.86 -0.57 -6.08
C PHE A 251 -5.67 -1.87 -6.08
N TYR A 252 -6.03 -2.39 -4.90
CA TYR A 252 -6.86 -3.59 -4.81
C TYR A 252 -8.29 -3.36 -5.31
N GLU A 253 -8.87 -2.19 -5.06
CA GLU A 253 -10.15 -1.81 -5.66
C GLU A 253 -10.09 -1.91 -7.19
N TYR A 254 -9.07 -1.33 -7.80
CA TYR A 254 -8.87 -1.42 -9.24
C TYR A 254 -8.70 -2.87 -9.72
N LEU A 255 -7.92 -3.68 -9.03
CA LEU A 255 -7.73 -5.09 -9.41
C LEU A 255 -9.05 -5.87 -9.38
N ILE A 256 -9.88 -5.64 -8.36
CA ILE A 256 -11.16 -6.33 -8.19
C ILE A 256 -12.16 -5.85 -9.24
N ASP A 257 -12.31 -4.56 -9.41
CA ASP A 257 -13.34 -3.99 -10.26
C ASP A 257 -12.94 -4.01 -11.74
N ASN A 258 -11.83 -3.39 -12.10
CA ASN A 258 -11.43 -3.22 -13.51
C ASN A 258 -10.69 -4.43 -14.06
N ALA A 259 -9.78 -5.03 -13.30
CA ALA A 259 -9.01 -6.20 -13.75
C ALA A 259 -9.73 -7.53 -13.48
N LYS A 260 -10.94 -7.48 -12.88
CA LYS A 260 -11.77 -8.65 -12.56
C LYS A 260 -11.02 -9.72 -11.78
N LEU A 261 -10.24 -9.29 -10.78
CA LEU A 261 -9.53 -10.19 -9.89
C LEU A 261 -10.55 -10.96 -9.02
N ASN A 262 -10.63 -12.28 -9.23
CA ASN A 262 -11.61 -13.12 -8.53
C ASN A 262 -11.10 -13.75 -7.25
N GLU A 263 -9.78 -13.91 -7.15
CA GLU A 263 -9.10 -14.54 -6.02
C GLU A 263 -7.95 -13.68 -5.52
N ASN A 264 -7.63 -13.80 -4.23
CA ASN A 264 -6.47 -13.12 -3.68
C ASN A 264 -5.19 -13.61 -4.40
N PRO A 265 -4.39 -12.72 -4.99
CA PRO A 265 -3.26 -13.12 -5.83
C PRO A 265 -2.08 -13.73 -5.07
N ASN A 266 -2.16 -13.86 -3.74
CA ASN A 266 -1.06 -14.35 -2.87
C ASN A 266 0.27 -13.62 -3.12
N ILE A 267 0.18 -12.31 -3.27
CA ILE A 267 1.34 -11.41 -3.45
C ILE A 267 1.67 -10.75 -2.13
N VAL A 268 2.94 -10.81 -1.77
CA VAL A 268 3.51 -10.01 -0.67
C VAL A 268 4.03 -8.70 -1.25
N TRP A 269 3.52 -7.58 -0.74
CA TRP A 269 4.02 -6.26 -1.11
C TRP A 269 5.17 -5.85 -0.22
N HIS A 270 6.29 -5.48 -0.82
CA HIS A 270 7.36 -4.77 -0.14
C HIS A 270 7.22 -3.29 -0.44
N ILE A 271 6.97 -2.50 0.62
CA ILE A 271 6.72 -1.06 0.51
C ILE A 271 7.94 -0.32 1.00
N ILE A 272 8.67 0.28 0.08
CA ILE A 272 9.83 1.10 0.41
C ILE A 272 9.35 2.53 0.63
N THR A 273 9.49 3.04 1.84
CA THR A 273 9.17 4.43 2.19
C THR A 273 10.45 5.25 2.23
N VAL A 274 10.50 6.31 1.45
CA VAL A 274 11.65 7.23 1.38
C VAL A 274 11.20 8.61 1.86
N PRO A 275 11.74 9.12 2.98
CA PRO A 275 11.52 10.49 3.41
C PRO A 275 12.16 11.48 2.45
N ASN A 276 11.47 12.58 2.07
CA ASN A 276 11.92 13.53 1.05
C ASN A 276 13.26 14.22 1.34
N LYS A 277 13.71 14.27 2.58
CA LYS A 277 14.93 14.97 2.99
C LYS A 277 15.98 14.07 3.65
N ASP A 278 15.66 12.81 3.89
CA ASP A 278 16.53 11.91 4.65
C ASP A 278 16.52 10.49 4.10
N ILE A 279 17.33 10.27 3.07
CA ILE A 279 17.54 8.95 2.46
C ILE A 279 18.14 7.92 3.43
N LYS A 280 18.76 8.38 4.50
CA LYS A 280 19.32 7.47 5.51
C LYS A 280 18.22 6.73 6.28
N ASN A 281 17.00 7.22 6.24
CA ASN A 281 15.83 6.68 6.95
C ASN A 281 14.83 5.95 6.05
N ILE A 282 15.29 5.25 5.03
CA ILE A 282 14.46 4.35 4.21
C ILE A 282 13.83 3.27 5.11
N LYS A 283 12.51 3.08 5.01
CA LYS A 283 11.77 2.00 5.69
C LYS A 283 11.27 1.00 4.65
N VAL A 284 11.36 -0.27 4.98
CA VAL A 284 10.75 -1.34 4.19
C VAL A 284 9.72 -2.04 5.07
N ASP A 285 8.48 -1.94 4.65
CA ASP A 285 7.36 -2.63 5.29
C ASP A 285 6.91 -3.79 4.38
N LYS A 286 6.38 -4.84 4.99
CA LYS A 286 5.73 -5.93 4.27
C LYS A 286 4.22 -5.81 4.46
N PHE A 287 3.48 -6.08 3.39
CA PHE A 287 2.04 -6.16 3.43
C PHE A 287 1.56 -7.36 2.61
N GLU A 288 0.67 -8.13 3.19
CA GLU A 288 -0.01 -9.23 2.54
C GLU A 288 -1.52 -9.06 2.74
N MET A 289 -2.27 -9.12 1.65
CA MET A 289 -3.72 -9.01 1.72
C MET A 289 -4.33 -10.27 2.34
N MET A 290 -5.04 -10.12 3.42
CA MET A 290 -5.79 -11.22 4.02
C MET A 290 -6.97 -11.62 3.14
N GLY A 291 -7.19 -12.93 2.96
CA GLY A 291 -8.27 -13.44 2.13
C GLY A 291 -9.67 -13.01 2.59
N GLU A 292 -9.86 -12.79 3.89
CA GLU A 292 -11.11 -12.26 4.45
C GLU A 292 -11.36 -10.82 3.99
N ILE A 293 -10.37 -9.94 4.12
CA ILE A 293 -10.47 -8.53 3.70
C ILE A 293 -10.66 -8.43 2.19
N PHE A 294 -9.94 -9.24 1.43
CA PHE A 294 -10.16 -9.33 -0.01
C PHE A 294 -11.62 -9.68 -0.36
N ARG A 295 -12.21 -10.66 0.33
CA ARG A 295 -13.62 -11.02 0.14
C ARG A 295 -14.57 -9.89 0.55
N VAL A 296 -14.29 -9.21 1.67
CA VAL A 296 -15.06 -8.03 2.09
C VAL A 296 -15.04 -6.95 1.00
N MET A 297 -13.87 -6.63 0.46
CA MET A 297 -13.76 -5.66 -0.63
C MET A 297 -14.56 -6.10 -1.85
N LYS A 298 -14.42 -7.34 -2.28
CA LYS A 298 -15.10 -7.88 -3.46
C LYS A 298 -16.62 -7.83 -3.32
N VAL A 299 -17.17 -8.27 -2.18
CA VAL A 299 -18.62 -8.26 -1.92
C VAL A 299 -19.12 -6.83 -1.84
N THR A 300 -18.40 -5.92 -1.17
CA THR A 300 -18.81 -4.52 -1.03
C THR A 300 -18.82 -3.81 -2.39
N ILE A 301 -17.82 -4.02 -3.23
CA ILE A 301 -17.76 -3.48 -4.60
C ILE A 301 -18.92 -4.04 -5.45
N GLY A 302 -19.22 -5.34 -5.33
CA GLY A 302 -20.32 -5.96 -6.07
C GLY A 302 -21.72 -5.55 -5.62
N GLU A 303 -21.90 -5.06 -4.38
CA GLU A 303 -23.18 -4.58 -3.84
C GLU A 303 -23.43 -3.08 -4.11
N LEU A 304 -22.40 -2.33 -4.39
CA LEU A 304 -22.44 -0.88 -4.58
C LEU A 304 -21.81 -0.57 -5.95
N ASP A 305 -22.63 -0.30 -6.94
CA ASP A 305 -22.15 0.12 -8.26
C ASP A 305 -21.43 1.48 -8.15
N GLY A 306 -20.13 1.53 -8.50
CA GLY A 306 -19.37 2.77 -8.49
C GLY A 306 -17.90 2.56 -8.87
N ASP A 307 -17.36 3.46 -9.70
CA ASP A 307 -16.02 3.35 -10.28
C ASP A 307 -14.87 3.62 -9.28
N SER A 308 -15.17 4.16 -8.09
CA SER A 308 -14.17 4.52 -7.07
C SER A 308 -14.77 4.51 -5.66
N LEU A 309 -15.33 3.37 -5.28
CA LEU A 309 -16.07 3.21 -4.03
C LEU A 309 -15.27 3.58 -2.78
N TYR A 310 -14.06 3.03 -2.64
CA TYR A 310 -13.19 3.31 -1.49
C TYR A 310 -12.60 4.72 -1.56
N GLY A 311 -12.40 5.25 -2.75
CA GLY A 311 -12.01 6.64 -2.94
C GLY A 311 -13.11 7.59 -2.46
N ASP A 312 -14.34 7.39 -2.86
CA ASP A 312 -15.51 8.17 -2.43
C ASP A 312 -15.75 8.04 -0.93
N PHE A 313 -15.58 6.84 -0.38
CA PHE A 313 -15.63 6.60 1.05
C PHE A 313 -14.61 7.48 1.80
N LEU A 314 -13.33 7.42 1.41
CA LEU A 314 -12.28 8.20 2.08
C LEU A 314 -12.48 9.71 1.87
N ASN A 315 -12.85 10.14 0.66
CA ASN A 315 -13.11 11.54 0.36
C ASN A 315 -14.26 12.13 1.17
N GLY A 316 -15.25 11.32 1.50
CA GLY A 316 -16.41 11.74 2.27
C GLY A 316 -16.19 11.79 3.80
N ILE A 317 -14.95 11.59 4.29
CA ILE A 317 -14.62 11.62 5.72
C ILE A 317 -13.74 12.84 6.03
N TYR A 318 -14.15 13.64 7.03
CA TYR A 318 -13.43 14.85 7.43
C TYR A 318 -13.34 14.99 8.95
N ILE A 319 -12.26 15.62 9.40
CA ILE A 319 -12.16 16.16 10.75
C ILE A 319 -12.59 17.62 10.72
N LYS A 320 -13.55 18.00 11.58
CA LYS A 320 -14.03 19.36 11.74
C LYS A 320 -13.73 19.85 13.14
N GLU A 321 -13.09 21.03 13.25
CA GLU A 321 -12.83 21.67 14.53
C GLU A 321 -14.10 22.38 15.03
N GLU A 322 -14.56 22.03 16.25
CA GLU A 322 -15.80 22.54 16.83
C GLU A 322 -15.87 24.06 16.89
N ARG A 323 -14.79 24.71 17.35
CA ARG A 323 -14.78 26.16 17.60
C ARG A 323 -14.70 26.99 16.34
N LYS A 324 -13.95 26.53 15.33
CA LYS A 324 -13.68 27.31 14.12
C LYS A 324 -14.57 26.93 12.95
N ASN A 325 -15.34 25.87 13.07
CA ASN A 325 -16.19 25.32 12.00
C ASN A 325 -15.41 25.05 10.69
N LYS A 326 -14.09 24.78 10.78
CA LYS A 326 -13.19 24.57 9.65
C LYS A 326 -12.76 23.11 9.59
N ILE A 327 -12.50 22.63 8.35
CA ILE A 327 -11.92 21.31 8.13
C ILE A 327 -10.43 21.38 8.46
N GLU A 328 -9.98 20.44 9.26
CA GLU A 328 -8.57 20.23 9.59
C GLU A 328 -8.01 19.19 8.62
N TRP A 329 -7.29 19.65 7.58
CA TRP A 329 -6.89 18.80 6.46
C TRP A 329 -5.75 17.83 6.79
N GLU A 330 -4.79 18.21 7.64
CA GLU A 330 -3.66 17.34 8.00
C GLU A 330 -4.16 16.12 8.78
N GLY A 331 -4.90 16.32 9.86
CA GLY A 331 -5.50 15.24 10.63
C GLY A 331 -6.54 14.46 9.83
N THR A 332 -7.26 15.11 8.89
CA THR A 332 -8.17 14.42 7.97
C THR A 332 -7.41 13.42 7.09
N ASN A 333 -6.25 13.79 6.54
CA ASN A 333 -5.45 12.89 5.71
C ASN A 333 -4.83 11.76 6.55
N GLU A 334 -4.37 12.05 7.76
CA GLU A 334 -3.90 11.03 8.70
C GLU A 334 -5.02 10.06 9.12
N LEU A 335 -6.22 10.57 9.35
CA LEU A 335 -7.41 9.79 9.64
C LEU A 335 -7.73 8.80 8.51
N ARG A 336 -7.78 9.29 7.28
CA ARG A 336 -8.08 8.49 6.08
C ARG A 336 -7.05 7.39 5.85
N GLU A 337 -5.76 7.72 6.02
CA GLU A 337 -4.67 6.74 5.94
C GLU A 337 -4.78 5.69 7.05
N GLY A 338 -5.07 6.14 8.28
CA GLY A 338 -5.25 5.26 9.44
C GLY A 338 -6.45 4.32 9.31
N ILE A 339 -7.57 4.79 8.75
CA ILE A 339 -8.73 3.98 8.41
C ILE A 339 -8.36 2.91 7.38
N SER A 340 -7.64 3.30 6.31
CA SER A 340 -7.17 2.38 5.27
C SER A 340 -6.24 1.30 5.84
N GLU A 341 -5.30 1.68 6.71
CA GLU A 341 -4.42 0.73 7.40
C GLU A 341 -5.22 -0.26 8.24
N ALA A 342 -6.11 0.25 9.10
CA ALA A 342 -6.87 -0.58 10.01
C ALA A 342 -7.78 -1.58 9.27
N PHE A 343 -8.36 -1.16 8.15
CA PHE A 343 -9.18 -2.02 7.29
C PHE A 343 -8.31 -3.10 6.63
N LEU A 344 -7.25 -2.73 5.92
CA LEU A 344 -6.40 -3.65 5.20
C LEU A 344 -5.67 -4.65 6.12
N THR A 345 -5.37 -4.26 7.35
CA THR A 345 -4.75 -5.13 8.37
C THR A 345 -5.76 -5.93 9.20
N ASN A 346 -7.04 -5.93 8.82
CA ASN A 346 -8.12 -6.64 9.52
C ASN A 346 -8.23 -6.28 11.00
N ASN A 347 -7.94 -5.03 11.36
CA ASN A 347 -8.01 -4.53 12.73
C ASN A 347 -9.24 -3.68 12.96
N PHE A 348 -10.39 -4.34 13.22
CA PHE A 348 -11.67 -3.66 13.36
C PHE A 348 -11.69 -2.70 14.56
N ARG A 349 -11.10 -3.09 15.69
CA ARG A 349 -11.03 -2.21 16.87
C ARG A 349 -10.29 -0.90 16.56
N LYS A 350 -9.14 -0.97 15.85
CA LYS A 350 -8.40 0.21 15.41
C LYS A 350 -9.22 1.03 14.44
N PHE A 351 -9.94 0.37 13.53
CA PHE A 351 -10.83 1.01 12.56
C PHE A 351 -11.92 1.82 13.27
N VAL A 352 -12.65 1.22 14.23
CA VAL A 352 -13.68 1.91 15.01
C VAL A 352 -13.12 3.13 15.75
N LYS A 353 -11.95 3.00 16.37
CA LYS A 353 -11.31 4.09 17.13
C LYS A 353 -11.04 5.35 16.30
N TYR A 354 -10.89 5.23 15.00
CA TYR A 354 -10.73 6.39 14.13
C TYR A 354 -12.02 7.21 14.00
N PHE A 355 -13.18 6.65 14.26
CA PHE A 355 -14.46 7.35 14.17
C PHE A 355 -14.90 7.99 15.49
N ILE A 356 -14.24 7.67 16.60
CA ILE A 356 -14.57 8.25 17.91
C ILE A 356 -14.07 9.71 17.96
N PRO A 357 -14.95 10.71 18.19
CA PRO A 357 -14.58 12.11 18.31
C PRO A 357 -13.50 12.33 19.38
N LYS A 358 -12.54 13.21 19.14
CA LYS A 358 -11.45 13.51 20.10
C LYS A 358 -11.30 15.02 20.27
N ASN A 359 -11.09 15.47 21.50
CA ASN A 359 -10.58 16.82 21.82
C ASN A 359 -11.21 17.96 21.01
N LYS A 360 -12.53 18.06 20.99
CA LYS A 360 -13.27 19.11 20.24
C LYS A 360 -13.18 19.00 18.72
N HIS A 361 -12.77 17.85 18.22
CA HIS A 361 -12.82 17.50 16.79
C HIS A 361 -13.93 16.48 16.56
N TYR A 362 -14.77 16.75 15.58
CA TYR A 362 -15.82 15.83 15.14
C TYR A 362 -15.43 15.16 13.83
N ILE A 363 -15.82 13.91 13.69
CA ILE A 363 -15.69 13.20 12.42
C ILE A 363 -16.97 13.40 11.63
N ILE A 364 -16.88 14.03 10.49
CA ILE A 364 -17.99 14.25 9.57
C ILE A 364 -17.96 13.16 8.48
N LEU A 365 -19.11 12.57 8.23
CA LEU A 365 -19.33 11.58 7.18
C LEU A 365 -20.37 12.12 6.20
N HIS A 366 -19.99 12.26 4.94
CA HIS A 366 -20.96 12.51 3.87
C HIS A 366 -21.92 11.34 3.71
N ASN A 367 -23.11 11.60 3.15
CA ASN A 367 -24.13 10.58 3.01
C ASN A 367 -23.66 9.31 2.27
N ASP A 368 -22.88 9.49 1.20
CA ASP A 368 -22.40 8.36 0.42
C ASP A 368 -21.30 7.60 1.16
N ALA A 369 -20.34 8.31 1.77
CA ALA A 369 -19.34 7.69 2.63
C ALA A 369 -19.97 6.89 3.78
N ARG A 370 -21.06 7.38 4.35
CA ARG A 370 -21.81 6.67 5.40
C ARG A 370 -22.44 5.38 4.89
N LYS A 371 -23.09 5.41 3.72
CA LYS A 371 -23.68 4.21 3.08
C LYS A 371 -22.61 3.16 2.81
N ILE A 372 -21.45 3.60 2.28
CA ILE A 372 -20.32 2.72 2.01
C ILE A 372 -19.77 2.14 3.30
N LEU A 373 -19.55 2.97 4.33
CA LEU A 373 -19.10 2.53 5.66
C LEU A 373 -20.03 1.46 6.25
N GLU A 374 -21.32 1.67 6.18
CA GLU A 374 -22.31 0.71 6.66
C GLU A 374 -22.17 -0.63 5.95
N LYS A 375 -22.04 -0.63 4.63
CA LYS A 375 -21.83 -1.86 3.85
C LYS A 375 -20.52 -2.54 4.18
N ILE A 376 -19.43 -1.78 4.35
CA ILE A 376 -18.14 -2.32 4.81
C ILE A 376 -18.30 -3.03 6.14
N ILE A 377 -18.96 -2.41 7.13
CA ILE A 377 -19.17 -2.99 8.46
C ILE A 377 -19.97 -4.29 8.37
N ILE A 378 -21.11 -4.26 7.66
CA ILE A 378 -21.99 -5.41 7.49
C ILE A 378 -21.21 -6.57 6.87
N ASN A 379 -20.55 -6.35 5.73
CA ASN A 379 -19.84 -7.39 5.02
C ASN A 379 -18.64 -7.90 5.81
N TRP A 380 -17.92 -7.01 6.49
CA TRP A 380 -16.76 -7.39 7.31
C TRP A 380 -17.17 -8.28 8.49
N ARG A 381 -18.26 -7.93 9.20
CA ARG A 381 -18.72 -8.73 10.35
C ARG A 381 -19.38 -10.03 9.93
N TRP A 382 -20.16 -10.01 8.85
CA TRP A 382 -20.72 -11.23 8.29
C TRP A 382 -19.67 -12.21 7.80
N ILE A 383 -18.69 -11.76 7.03
CA ILE A 383 -17.64 -12.63 6.46
C ILE A 383 -16.70 -13.17 7.56
N LYS A 384 -16.36 -12.35 8.55
CA LYS A 384 -15.38 -12.74 9.60
C LYS A 384 -16.01 -13.55 10.74
N LEU A 385 -17.19 -13.17 11.17
CA LEU A 385 -17.81 -13.70 12.39
C LEU A 385 -19.13 -14.43 12.14
N GLY A 386 -19.65 -14.38 10.93
CA GLY A 386 -20.95 -14.97 10.60
C GLY A 386 -22.14 -14.26 11.25
N ILE A 387 -21.99 -13.01 11.72
CA ILE A 387 -23.07 -12.26 12.35
C ILE A 387 -24.18 -12.02 11.31
N PRO A 388 -25.43 -12.47 11.55
CA PRO A 388 -26.54 -12.26 10.63
C PRO A 388 -26.82 -10.77 10.40
N LYS A 389 -27.26 -10.42 9.17
CA LYS A 389 -27.55 -9.02 8.80
C LYS A 389 -28.66 -8.43 9.68
N GLU A 390 -29.65 -9.23 10.09
CA GLU A 390 -30.74 -8.82 10.98
C GLU A 390 -30.22 -8.41 12.36
N HIS A 391 -29.22 -9.14 12.90
CA HIS A 391 -28.58 -8.79 14.17
C HIS A 391 -27.81 -7.48 14.05
N LEU A 392 -27.10 -7.26 12.92
CA LEU A 392 -26.40 -6.00 12.69
C LEU A 392 -27.35 -4.80 12.58
N GLU A 393 -28.54 -4.97 12.00
CA GLU A 393 -29.58 -3.92 12.00
C GLU A 393 -30.10 -3.60 13.40
N THR A 394 -30.30 -4.59 14.24
CA THR A 394 -30.68 -4.39 15.66
C THR A 394 -29.58 -3.67 16.43
N ILE A 395 -28.31 -4.06 16.25
CA ILE A 395 -27.17 -3.38 16.87
C ILE A 395 -27.06 -1.94 16.40
N LYS A 396 -27.30 -1.67 15.10
CA LYS A 396 -27.33 -0.32 14.53
C LYS A 396 -28.42 0.56 15.15
N LYS A 397 -29.65 0.04 15.28
CA LYS A 397 -30.73 0.76 15.98
C LYS A 397 -30.36 1.12 17.39
N SER A 398 -29.74 0.18 18.12
CA SER A 398 -29.23 0.38 19.48
C SER A 398 -28.11 1.41 19.54
N GLY A 399 -27.17 1.38 18.57
CA GLY A 399 -26.11 2.38 18.44
C GLY A 399 -26.68 3.80 18.23
N ASN A 400 -27.75 3.95 17.45
CA ASN A 400 -28.43 5.22 17.27
C ASN A 400 -29.04 5.74 18.56
N VAL A 401 -29.67 4.87 19.37
CA VAL A 401 -30.20 5.23 20.70
C VAL A 401 -29.08 5.65 21.64
N ILE A 402 -28.00 4.88 21.68
CA ILE A 402 -26.80 5.23 22.48
C ILE A 402 -26.27 6.60 22.07
N ALA A 403 -26.20 6.87 20.78
CA ALA A 403 -25.73 8.16 20.27
C ALA A 403 -26.59 9.34 20.74
N GLU A 404 -27.92 9.21 20.69
CA GLU A 404 -28.81 10.27 21.18
C GLU A 404 -28.55 10.55 22.69
N VAL A 405 -28.42 9.51 23.50
CA VAL A 405 -28.08 9.67 24.92
C VAL A 405 -26.69 10.31 25.11
N CYS A 406 -25.72 9.92 24.29
CA CYS A 406 -24.35 10.45 24.36
C CYS A 406 -24.28 11.93 23.95
N ILE A 407 -25.03 12.37 22.97
CA ILE A 407 -25.10 13.78 22.54
C ILE A 407 -25.56 14.66 23.71
N HIS A 408 -26.57 14.24 24.44
CA HIS A 408 -27.08 14.97 25.62
C HIS A 408 -26.18 14.87 26.85
N ASN A 409 -25.13 14.02 26.83
CA ASN A 409 -24.17 13.83 27.91
C ASN A 409 -22.73 14.20 27.51
N ASN A 410 -22.56 15.16 26.63
CA ASN A 410 -21.24 15.62 26.16
C ASN A 410 -20.30 14.48 25.72
N LEU A 411 -20.84 13.42 25.14
CA LEU A 411 -20.14 12.22 24.68
C LEU A 411 -19.43 11.40 25.77
N ASN A 412 -19.59 11.74 27.05
CA ASN A 412 -18.88 11.06 28.15
C ASN A 412 -19.17 9.55 28.20
N LEU A 413 -20.41 9.14 27.90
CA LEU A 413 -20.79 7.73 27.87
C LEU A 413 -20.16 6.97 26.71
N LEU A 414 -19.99 7.61 25.55
CA LEU A 414 -19.26 7.04 24.43
C LEU A 414 -17.77 6.81 24.79
N TYR A 415 -17.14 7.79 25.45
CA TYR A 415 -15.76 7.63 25.91
C TYR A 415 -15.61 6.60 27.02
N LYS A 416 -16.61 6.42 27.88
CA LYS A 416 -16.63 5.34 28.85
C LYS A 416 -16.71 3.98 28.16
N LEU A 417 -17.58 3.86 27.15
CA LEU A 417 -17.74 2.64 26.36
C LEU A 417 -16.43 2.27 25.64
N ASP A 418 -15.71 3.23 25.05
CA ASP A 418 -14.40 3.01 24.44
C ASP A 418 -13.34 2.48 25.42
N LYS A 419 -13.41 2.88 26.68
CA LYS A 419 -12.43 2.51 27.70
C LYS A 419 -12.69 1.18 28.39
N VAL A 420 -13.84 0.57 28.17
CA VAL A 420 -14.25 -0.71 28.75
C VAL A 420 -13.26 -1.82 28.43
N ARG A 421 -12.82 -2.56 29.44
CA ARG A 421 -11.87 -3.67 29.30
C ARG A 421 -12.42 -5.02 29.74
N THR A 422 -13.47 -5.02 30.57
CA THR A 422 -14.11 -6.25 31.06
C THR A 422 -15.60 -6.28 30.71
N SER A 423 -16.20 -7.46 30.76
CA SER A 423 -17.63 -7.63 30.52
C SER A 423 -18.47 -6.90 31.57
N GLU A 424 -18.03 -6.92 32.85
CA GLU A 424 -18.72 -6.23 33.92
C GLU A 424 -18.75 -4.72 33.73
N GLU A 425 -17.62 -4.14 33.30
CA GLU A 425 -17.54 -2.71 32.95
C GLU A 425 -18.49 -2.38 31.76
N PHE A 426 -18.52 -3.23 30.73
CA PHE A 426 -19.44 -3.07 29.63
C PHE A 426 -20.89 -3.01 30.09
N TRP A 427 -21.31 -3.95 30.91
CA TRP A 427 -22.66 -3.98 31.49
C TRP A 427 -22.95 -2.80 32.38
N SER A 428 -21.95 -2.32 33.12
CA SER A 428 -22.09 -1.12 33.97
C SER A 428 -22.38 0.13 33.10
N VAL A 429 -21.65 0.30 31.99
CA VAL A 429 -21.88 1.41 31.06
C VAL A 429 -23.24 1.29 30.39
N MET A 430 -23.66 0.09 29.99
CA MET A 430 -24.97 -0.12 29.36
C MET A 430 -26.13 0.21 30.35
N ARG A 431 -25.98 -0.12 31.63
CA ARG A 431 -26.93 0.29 32.69
C ARG A 431 -26.97 1.80 32.88
N GLU A 432 -25.84 2.47 32.84
CA GLU A 432 -25.77 3.95 32.92
C GLU A 432 -26.46 4.60 31.74
N ILE A 433 -26.26 4.09 30.53
CA ILE A 433 -26.94 4.55 29.31
C ILE A 433 -28.46 4.37 29.44
N SER A 434 -28.93 3.21 29.92
CA SER A 434 -30.35 2.93 30.14
C SER A 434 -31.00 3.90 31.11
N ARG A 435 -30.30 4.19 32.24
CA ARG A 435 -30.80 5.15 33.25
C ARG A 435 -30.89 6.56 32.70
N LYS A 436 -29.91 7.00 31.92
CA LYS A 436 -29.94 8.32 31.27
C LYS A 436 -31.03 8.41 30.23
N MET A 437 -31.27 7.35 29.46
CA MET A 437 -32.38 7.28 28.52
C MET A 437 -33.73 7.52 29.22
N ILE A 438 -33.98 6.86 30.34
CA ILE A 438 -35.20 7.03 31.10
C ILE A 438 -35.35 8.47 31.62
N SER A 439 -34.28 9.11 32.08
CA SER A 439 -34.32 10.51 32.51
C SER A 439 -34.62 11.50 31.38
N LEU A 440 -34.08 11.27 30.19
CA LEU A 440 -34.36 12.12 29.02
C LEU A 440 -35.83 12.01 28.54
N ASP A 441 -36.41 10.82 28.62
CA ASP A 441 -37.82 10.59 28.30
C ASP A 441 -38.76 11.30 29.31
N ALA A 442 -38.41 11.21 30.62
CA ALA A 442 -39.17 11.87 31.70
C ALA A 442 -39.12 13.42 31.61
N GLU A 443 -38.06 13.99 31.03
CA GLU A 443 -37.93 15.44 30.79
C GLU A 443 -38.67 15.93 29.51
N ASN A 444 -39.42 15.06 28.82
CA ASN A 444 -40.10 15.33 27.55
C ASN A 444 -39.21 15.89 26.43
N THR A 445 -37.90 15.67 26.52
CA THR A 445 -36.97 16.18 25.53
C THR A 445 -36.97 15.34 24.27
N LYS A 446 -37.24 14.02 24.34
CA LYS A 446 -37.41 13.16 23.17
C LYS A 446 -37.85 11.74 23.56
N TYR A 447 -38.89 11.24 22.87
CA TYR A 447 -39.29 9.83 23.01
C TYR A 447 -38.23 8.89 22.41
N ILE A 448 -37.62 8.05 23.24
CA ILE A 448 -36.70 7.00 22.84
C ILE A 448 -37.37 5.66 23.14
N ASN A 449 -37.63 4.84 22.10
CA ASN A 449 -38.32 3.58 22.28
C ASN A 449 -37.49 2.58 23.12
N PRO A 450 -37.92 2.24 24.35
CA PRO A 450 -37.18 1.35 25.24
C PRO A 450 -37.10 -0.09 24.72
N MET A 451 -37.97 -0.52 23.82
CA MET A 451 -37.93 -1.87 23.24
C MET A 451 -36.61 -2.14 22.46
N VAL A 452 -36.03 -1.13 21.88
CA VAL A 452 -34.74 -1.25 21.16
C VAL A 452 -33.64 -1.75 22.09
N LEU A 453 -33.63 -1.33 23.36
CA LEU A 453 -32.66 -1.86 24.34
C LEU A 453 -33.02 -3.27 24.82
N GLY A 454 -34.30 -3.62 24.83
CA GLY A 454 -34.75 -4.99 25.10
C GLY A 454 -34.25 -5.98 24.05
N ASP A 455 -34.37 -5.60 22.78
CA ASP A 455 -33.85 -6.37 21.64
C ASP A 455 -32.32 -6.53 21.74
N LEU A 456 -31.61 -5.45 22.09
CA LEU A 456 -30.17 -5.50 22.30
C LEU A 456 -29.77 -6.45 23.46
N ILE A 457 -30.51 -6.43 24.58
CA ILE A 457 -30.21 -7.31 25.73
C ILE A 457 -30.37 -8.78 25.30
N SER A 458 -31.34 -9.10 24.45
CA SER A 458 -31.51 -10.44 23.92
C SER A 458 -30.35 -10.87 23.07
N LEU A 459 -29.86 -9.99 22.17
CA LEU A 459 -28.68 -10.22 21.36
C LEU A 459 -27.41 -10.33 22.18
N VAL A 460 -27.24 -9.53 23.22
CA VAL A 460 -26.04 -9.58 24.06
C VAL A 460 -25.91 -10.92 24.76
N LYS A 461 -27.00 -11.55 25.19
CA LYS A 461 -26.98 -12.90 25.75
C LYS A 461 -26.46 -13.92 24.76
N GLU A 462 -26.80 -13.77 23.47
CA GLU A 462 -26.33 -14.63 22.39
C GLU A 462 -24.82 -14.43 22.14
N TYR A 463 -24.35 -13.17 22.22
CA TYR A 463 -22.94 -12.78 21.97
C TYR A 463 -22.16 -12.48 23.26
N GLU A 464 -22.51 -13.07 24.39
CA GLU A 464 -21.87 -12.78 25.67
C GLU A 464 -20.34 -12.97 25.64
N LYS A 465 -19.86 -13.98 24.92
CA LYS A 465 -18.43 -14.24 24.71
C LYS A 465 -17.74 -13.20 23.82
N ASP A 466 -18.51 -12.58 22.92
CA ASP A 466 -18.04 -11.62 21.92
C ASP A 466 -18.40 -10.18 22.27
N TRP A 467 -18.59 -9.87 23.56
CA TRP A 467 -18.98 -8.54 24.03
C TRP A 467 -18.07 -7.41 23.51
N LYS A 468 -16.79 -7.70 23.22
CA LYS A 468 -15.85 -6.73 22.64
C LYS A 468 -16.27 -6.33 21.23
N GLU A 469 -16.67 -7.28 20.40
CA GLU A 469 -17.16 -7.02 19.05
C GLU A 469 -18.49 -6.24 19.11
N LEU A 470 -19.37 -6.61 20.01
CA LEU A 470 -20.62 -5.89 20.22
C LEU A 470 -20.37 -4.44 20.64
N ARG A 471 -19.44 -4.21 21.60
CA ARG A 471 -19.00 -2.88 21.99
C ARG A 471 -18.54 -2.07 20.77
N ASP A 472 -17.63 -2.64 19.97
CA ASP A 472 -17.05 -1.96 18.82
C ASP A 472 -18.10 -1.62 17.76
N LEU A 473 -19.08 -2.50 17.54
CA LEU A 473 -20.22 -2.25 16.67
C LEU A 473 -21.14 -1.14 17.20
N LEU A 474 -21.47 -1.16 18.48
CA LEU A 474 -22.27 -0.10 19.09
C LEU A 474 -21.57 1.25 18.98
N GLU A 475 -20.26 1.29 19.22
CA GLU A 475 -19.47 2.52 19.11
C GLU A 475 -19.49 3.09 17.69
N ILE A 476 -19.21 2.26 16.67
CA ILE A 476 -19.14 2.78 15.32
C ILE A 476 -20.49 3.26 14.80
N TYR A 477 -21.59 2.53 15.09
CA TYR A 477 -22.93 2.97 14.72
C TYR A 477 -23.34 4.23 15.48
N SER A 478 -22.95 4.36 16.76
CA SER A 478 -23.14 5.61 17.51
C SER A 478 -22.36 6.78 16.90
N CYS A 479 -21.12 6.57 16.51
CA CYS A 479 -20.31 7.60 15.85
C CYS A 479 -20.88 8.02 14.49
N MET A 480 -21.38 7.07 13.70
CA MET A 480 -22.05 7.36 12.44
C MET A 480 -23.29 8.23 12.64
N TYR A 481 -24.09 7.95 13.65
CA TYR A 481 -25.28 8.74 13.99
C TYR A 481 -24.91 10.14 14.50
N ILE A 482 -23.93 10.25 15.39
CA ILE A 482 -23.41 11.53 15.87
C ILE A 482 -22.93 12.41 14.72
N SER A 483 -22.22 11.84 13.76
CA SER A 483 -21.77 12.52 12.56
C SER A 483 -22.93 13.16 11.77
N ILE A 484 -24.10 12.49 11.68
CA ILE A 484 -25.29 13.05 11.01
C ILE A 484 -25.81 14.28 11.74
N LYS A 485 -25.87 14.24 13.07
CA LYS A 485 -26.41 15.32 13.89
C LYS A 485 -25.52 16.55 13.92
N GLN A 486 -24.23 16.35 13.72
CA GLN A 486 -23.23 17.40 13.70
C GLN A 486 -22.95 17.94 12.28
N TYR A 487 -23.44 17.25 11.26
CA TYR A 487 -23.36 17.70 9.88
C TYR A 487 -24.39 18.80 9.66
N LYS A 488 -23.95 20.05 9.59
CA LYS A 488 -24.72 21.16 9.03
C LYS A 488 -24.22 21.33 7.61
N PRO A 489 -25.06 21.15 6.56
CA PRO A 489 -24.65 21.49 5.21
C PRO A 489 -24.26 22.99 5.21
N GLU A 490 -23.05 23.29 4.77
CA GLU A 490 -22.69 24.68 4.48
C GLU A 490 -23.58 25.11 3.31
N ASP A 491 -24.22 26.28 3.44
CA ASP A 491 -24.91 26.91 2.34
C ASP A 491 -23.90 27.07 1.20
N ASN A 492 -24.07 26.31 0.12
CA ASN A 492 -23.21 26.29 -1.07
C ASN A 492 -23.29 27.60 -1.88
N ASN A 493 -23.18 28.75 -1.23
CA ASN A 493 -23.30 30.06 -1.88
C ASN A 493 -21.98 30.82 -2.00
N ASN A 494 -20.80 30.17 -1.88
CA ASN A 494 -19.54 30.93 -2.01
C ASN A 494 -18.43 30.21 -2.80
N ASP A 495 -18.75 29.45 -3.84
CA ASP A 495 -17.72 28.95 -4.78
C ASP A 495 -17.74 29.70 -6.13
N ASN A 496 -17.91 31.05 -6.05
CA ASN A 496 -17.63 31.95 -7.17
C ASN A 496 -16.87 33.19 -6.62
N LYS A 497 -15.60 32.99 -6.32
CA LYS A 497 -14.60 34.09 -6.36
C LYS A 497 -13.19 33.52 -6.52
#